data_a72f4136759c0047cb8be0999bbb0f4e
#
_entry.id   a72f4136759c0047cb8be0999bbb0f4e
#
_cell.length_a   1.000
_cell.length_b   1.000
_cell.length_c   1.000
_cell.angle_alpha   90.00
_cell.angle_beta   90.00
_cell.angle_gamma   90.00
#
_symmetry.space_group_name_H-M   'P 1'
#
loop_
_entity.id
_entity.type
_entity.pdbx_description
1 polymer ?
#
loop_
_entity_poly.entity_id
_entity_poly.type
_entity_poly.pdbx_seq_one_letter_code
_entity_poly.pdbx_strand_id
1 'polypeptide(L)'
;MQMLERMFEVEMSFMESESRDIAILTKAFHPDVVIHEPTSLPYSGDWKGLPGIAGLMQAMNQTFSKMAIEDLTCAGSAERLHVSCFLHMTSRVTGVEIRQPFAQILRFHDGLLIEGTPFYFDTAQIENALTDSSSAGTSAAFSR
;
A
#
# COMPACT_ATOMS: atom_id res chain seq x y z
N MET A 1 -4.61 -16.21 3.15
CA MET A 1 -4.75 -15.70 1.76
C MET A 1 -6.11 -15.07 1.49
N GLN A 2 -7.20 -15.71 1.89
CA GLN A 2 -8.55 -15.16 1.68
C GLN A 2 -8.75 -13.76 2.26
N MET A 3 -8.23 -13.51 3.47
CA MET A 3 -8.35 -12.19 4.09
C MET A 3 -7.58 -11.12 3.31
N LEU A 4 -6.42 -11.49 2.79
CA LEU A 4 -5.60 -10.59 2.01
C LEU A 4 -6.27 -10.27 0.67
N GLU A 5 -6.81 -11.27 0.00
CA GLU A 5 -7.56 -11.08 -1.25
C GLU A 5 -8.78 -10.20 -1.03
N ARG A 6 -9.53 -10.43 0.06
CA ARG A 6 -10.68 -9.60 0.40
C ARG A 6 -10.27 -8.15 0.65
N MET A 7 -9.13 -7.95 1.33
CA MET A 7 -8.62 -6.61 1.58
C MET A 7 -8.35 -5.88 0.26
N PHE A 8 -7.66 -6.52 -0.69
CA PHE A 8 -7.38 -5.91 -1.99
C PHE A 8 -8.65 -5.63 -2.79
N GLU A 9 -9.60 -6.57 -2.80
CA GLU A 9 -10.87 -6.38 -3.50
C GLU A 9 -11.66 -5.19 -2.93
N VAL A 10 -11.68 -5.09 -1.60
CA VAL A 10 -12.39 -3.99 -0.93
C VAL A 10 -11.71 -2.65 -1.20
N GLU A 11 -10.38 -2.61 -1.20
CA GLU A 11 -9.64 -1.41 -1.55
C GLU A 11 -9.95 -0.96 -2.98
N MET A 12 -9.96 -1.90 -3.93
CA MET A 12 -10.29 -1.57 -5.31
C MET A 12 -11.72 -1.08 -5.45
N SER A 13 -12.67 -1.74 -4.79
CA SER A 13 -14.07 -1.32 -4.82
C SER A 13 -14.23 0.09 -4.28
N PHE A 14 -13.53 0.41 -3.20
CA PHE A 14 -13.57 1.75 -2.63
C PHE A 14 -13.02 2.78 -3.61
N MET A 15 -11.87 2.50 -4.22
CA MET A 15 -11.23 3.44 -5.15
C MET A 15 -12.03 3.63 -6.43
N GLU A 16 -12.76 2.61 -6.87
CA GLU A 16 -13.61 2.69 -8.06
C GLU A 16 -14.95 3.36 -7.80
N SER A 17 -15.42 3.44 -6.55
CA SER A 17 -16.68 4.08 -6.23
C SER A 17 -16.58 5.59 -6.41
N GLU A 18 -17.56 6.20 -7.05
CA GLU A 18 -17.59 7.65 -7.26
C GLU A 18 -17.69 8.43 -5.95
N SER A 19 -18.46 7.89 -5.01
CA SER A 19 -18.72 8.55 -3.71
C SER A 19 -17.60 8.32 -2.70
N ARG A 20 -16.68 7.36 -2.96
CA ARG A 20 -15.66 6.94 -1.97
C ARG A 20 -16.32 6.60 -0.64
N ASP A 21 -17.33 5.74 -0.69
CA ASP A 21 -18.13 5.36 0.48
C ASP A 21 -17.30 4.55 1.47
N ILE A 22 -17.02 5.13 2.64
CA ILE A 22 -16.24 4.51 3.70
C ILE A 22 -16.88 3.19 4.16
N ALA A 23 -18.21 3.06 4.08
CA ALA A 23 -18.89 1.82 4.47
C ALA A 23 -18.38 0.60 3.70
N ILE A 24 -17.87 0.77 2.48
CA ILE A 24 -17.31 -0.33 1.71
C ILE A 24 -16.10 -0.94 2.44
N LEU A 25 -15.33 -0.12 3.14
CA LEU A 25 -14.13 -0.56 3.83
C LEU A 25 -14.42 -1.47 5.03
N THR A 26 -15.64 -1.42 5.58
CA THR A 26 -16.01 -2.26 6.73
C THR A 26 -15.96 -3.75 6.43
N LYS A 27 -15.93 -4.13 5.15
CA LYS A 27 -15.88 -5.53 4.75
C LYS A 27 -14.52 -6.18 4.95
N ALA A 28 -13.46 -5.38 5.08
CA ALA A 28 -12.10 -5.89 5.23
C ALA A 28 -11.31 -5.23 6.36
N PHE A 29 -11.72 -4.06 6.80
CA PHE A 29 -10.97 -3.28 7.79
C PHE A 29 -11.75 -3.13 9.08
N HIS A 30 -11.05 -3.37 10.19
CA HIS A 30 -11.62 -3.18 11.53
C HIS A 30 -11.82 -1.68 11.79
N PRO A 31 -12.87 -1.27 12.54
CA PRO A 31 -13.07 0.15 12.86
C PRO A 31 -11.89 0.81 13.57
N ASP A 32 -11.10 0.02 14.31
CA ASP A 32 -9.92 0.51 15.04
C ASP A 32 -8.61 0.26 14.29
N VAL A 33 -8.67 0.04 12.99
CA VAL A 33 -7.49 -0.24 12.18
C VAL A 33 -6.48 0.90 12.24
N VAL A 34 -5.19 0.55 12.20
CA VAL A 34 -4.11 1.51 12.04
C VAL A 34 -3.07 0.96 11.06
N ILE A 35 -2.64 1.81 10.13
CA ILE A 35 -1.54 1.51 9.21
C ILE A 35 -0.41 2.47 9.53
N HIS A 36 0.80 1.92 9.74
CA HIS A 36 1.99 2.69 10.11
C HIS A 36 2.87 2.92 8.89
N GLU A 37 2.69 4.03 8.19
CA GLU A 37 3.50 4.33 7.01
C GLU A 37 4.84 4.96 7.39
N PRO A 38 5.91 4.72 6.61
CA PRO A 38 7.22 5.30 6.90
C PRO A 38 7.19 6.83 6.90
N THR A 39 7.97 7.42 7.80
CA THR A 39 8.00 8.87 7.98
C THR A 39 8.61 9.62 6.80
N SER A 40 9.37 8.94 5.96
CA SER A 40 10.04 9.55 4.81
C SER A 40 9.17 9.67 3.57
N LEU A 41 7.97 9.06 3.57
CA LEU A 41 7.07 9.12 2.42
C LEU A 41 6.06 10.26 2.55
N PRO A 42 5.50 10.75 1.42
CA PRO A 42 4.49 11.82 1.48
C PRO A 42 3.25 11.45 2.28
N TYR A 43 2.91 10.17 2.31
CA TYR A 43 1.77 9.66 3.08
C TYR A 43 2.26 9.01 4.36
N SER A 44 3.10 9.71 5.11
CA SER A 44 3.75 9.23 6.32
C SER A 44 2.83 9.17 7.53
N GLY A 45 3.23 8.39 8.53
CA GLY A 45 2.62 8.38 9.84
C GLY A 45 1.55 7.31 10.01
N ASP A 46 0.79 7.45 11.09
CA ASP A 46 -0.25 6.49 11.46
C ASP A 46 -1.60 6.92 10.88
N TRP A 47 -2.17 6.05 10.07
CA TRP A 47 -3.50 6.28 9.48
C TRP A 47 -4.50 5.42 10.25
N LYS A 48 -5.42 6.06 10.97
CA LYS A 48 -6.26 5.41 11.96
C LYS A 48 -7.72 5.40 11.58
N GLY A 49 -8.37 4.24 11.80
CA GLY A 49 -9.79 4.05 11.56
C GLY A 49 -10.14 4.02 10.08
N LEU A 50 -11.40 3.84 9.78
CA LEU A 50 -11.85 3.79 8.39
C LEU A 50 -11.61 5.10 7.65
N PRO A 51 -11.83 6.28 8.26
CA PRO A 51 -11.46 7.54 7.61
C PRO A 51 -9.95 7.62 7.33
N GLY A 52 -9.11 7.08 8.21
CA GLY A 52 -7.67 7.03 7.99
C GLY A 52 -7.30 6.16 6.80
N ILE A 53 -7.92 5.00 6.66
CA ILE A 53 -7.69 4.13 5.50
C ILE A 53 -8.12 4.83 4.20
N ALA A 54 -9.29 5.45 4.20
CA ALA A 54 -9.76 6.20 3.03
C ALA A 54 -8.78 7.31 2.65
N GLY A 55 -8.29 8.06 3.65
CA GLY A 55 -7.32 9.13 3.41
C GLY A 55 -5.99 8.61 2.88
N LEU A 56 -5.51 7.49 3.41
CA LEU A 56 -4.27 6.88 2.95
C LEU A 56 -4.39 6.43 1.49
N MET A 57 -5.47 5.75 1.15
CA MET A 57 -5.70 5.30 -0.23
C MET A 57 -5.76 6.47 -1.20
N GLN A 58 -6.42 7.55 -0.79
CA GLN A 58 -6.49 8.75 -1.60
C GLN A 58 -5.10 9.40 -1.77
N ALA A 59 -4.32 9.48 -0.70
CA ALA A 59 -2.97 10.04 -0.74
C ALA A 59 -2.06 9.20 -1.66
N MET A 60 -2.15 7.87 -1.59
CA MET A 60 -1.38 6.99 -2.46
C MET A 60 -1.80 7.17 -3.93
N ASN A 61 -3.10 7.31 -4.19
CA ASN A 61 -3.60 7.55 -5.53
C ASN A 61 -3.16 8.90 -6.09
N GLN A 62 -3.03 9.91 -5.24
CA GLN A 62 -2.50 11.21 -5.64
C GLN A 62 -1.01 11.16 -5.92
N THR A 63 -0.28 10.30 -5.22
CA THR A 63 1.16 10.15 -5.36
C THR A 63 1.53 9.34 -6.60
N PHE A 64 0.81 8.24 -6.84
CA PHE A 64 1.12 7.32 -7.92
C PHE A 64 -0.05 7.21 -8.90
N SER A 65 0.28 7.26 -10.19
CA SER A 65 -0.72 7.03 -11.25
C SER A 65 -0.98 5.54 -11.45
N LYS A 66 -0.02 4.69 -11.08
CA LYS A 66 -0.13 3.24 -11.16
C LYS A 66 0.55 2.61 -9.96
N MET A 67 -0.06 1.57 -9.43
CA MET A 67 0.54 0.68 -8.45
C MET A 67 0.13 -0.74 -8.78
N ALA A 68 1.09 -1.65 -8.81
CA ALA A 68 0.83 -3.06 -9.05
C ALA A 68 1.66 -3.90 -8.10
N ILE A 69 1.15 -5.07 -7.77
CA ILE A 69 1.79 -6.03 -6.89
C ILE A 69 2.16 -7.25 -7.73
N GLU A 70 3.43 -7.67 -7.65
CA GLU A 70 3.95 -8.81 -8.37
C GLU A 70 4.59 -9.81 -7.40
N ASP A 71 4.51 -11.08 -7.74
CA ASP A 71 5.15 -12.17 -6.98
C ASP A 71 4.74 -12.18 -5.52
N LEU A 72 3.43 -12.06 -5.27
CA LEU A 72 2.89 -12.02 -3.93
C LEU A 72 3.03 -13.36 -3.23
N THR A 73 3.66 -13.36 -2.06
CA THR A 73 3.71 -14.53 -1.18
C THR A 73 3.34 -14.11 0.23
N CYS A 74 2.78 -15.04 1.00
CA CYS A 74 2.48 -14.77 2.38
C CYS A 74 2.63 -16.03 3.23
N ALA A 75 2.89 -15.84 4.51
CA ALA A 75 3.01 -16.90 5.50
C ALA A 75 2.50 -16.38 6.84
N GLY A 76 1.98 -17.26 7.67
CA GLY A 76 1.53 -16.89 9.00
C GLY A 76 0.24 -17.59 9.38
N SER A 77 -0.57 -16.90 10.16
CA SER A 77 -1.81 -17.46 10.71
C SER A 77 -2.99 -16.57 10.33
N ALA A 78 -4.20 -16.98 10.76
CA ALA A 78 -5.40 -16.18 10.58
C ALA A 78 -5.34 -14.82 11.29
N GLU A 79 -4.45 -14.67 12.28
CA GLU A 79 -4.32 -13.44 13.05
C GLU A 79 -3.13 -12.60 12.62
N ARG A 80 -2.12 -13.20 11.97
CA ARG A 80 -0.91 -12.47 11.58
C ARG A 80 -0.32 -13.03 10.31
N LEU A 81 -0.26 -12.19 9.28
CA LEU A 81 0.36 -12.53 8.00
C LEU A 81 1.62 -11.71 7.77
N HIS A 82 2.66 -12.39 7.30
CA HIS A 82 3.87 -11.76 6.77
C HIS A 82 3.78 -11.88 5.26
N VAL A 83 3.78 -10.73 4.60
CA VAL A 83 3.55 -10.64 3.16
C VAL A 83 4.78 -10.09 2.49
N SER A 84 5.17 -10.65 1.36
CA SER A 84 6.23 -10.10 0.53
C SER A 84 5.81 -10.10 -0.93
N CYS A 85 6.33 -9.12 -1.67
CA CYS A 85 6.03 -8.97 -3.09
C CYS A 85 7.04 -8.00 -3.70
N PHE A 86 6.86 -7.71 -4.99
CA PHE A 86 7.45 -6.54 -5.61
C PHE A 86 6.35 -5.51 -5.83
N LEU A 87 6.62 -4.26 -5.49
CA LEU A 87 5.76 -3.15 -5.84
C LEU A 87 6.27 -2.53 -7.13
N HIS A 88 5.35 -2.31 -8.06
CA HIS A 88 5.63 -1.57 -9.28
C HIS A 88 4.79 -0.31 -9.23
N MET A 89 5.44 0.85 -9.19
CA MET A 89 4.77 2.14 -8.98
C MET A 89 5.21 3.14 -10.04
N THR A 90 4.30 4.01 -10.44
CA THR A 90 4.61 5.10 -11.36
C THR A 90 4.28 6.42 -10.67
N SER A 91 5.25 7.31 -10.57
CA SER A 91 5.01 8.64 -10.01
C SER A 91 4.02 9.41 -10.88
N ARG A 92 2.99 9.97 -10.26
CA ARG A 92 2.00 10.78 -11.00
C ARG A 92 2.60 12.07 -11.53
N VAL A 93 3.50 12.67 -10.77
CA VAL A 93 4.08 13.97 -11.12
C VAL A 93 5.18 13.84 -12.15
N THR A 94 6.09 12.89 -11.99
CA THR A 94 7.28 12.79 -12.85
C THR A 94 7.18 11.72 -13.92
N GLY A 95 6.27 10.74 -13.76
CA GLY A 95 6.18 9.60 -14.67
C GLY A 95 7.24 8.54 -14.46
N VAL A 96 8.13 8.71 -13.47
CA VAL A 96 9.18 7.74 -13.19
C VAL A 96 8.56 6.44 -12.67
N GLU A 97 9.02 5.31 -13.21
CA GLU A 97 8.58 3.98 -12.78
C GLU A 97 9.60 3.39 -11.81
N ILE A 98 9.09 2.78 -10.75
CA ILE A 98 9.90 2.12 -9.73
C ILE A 98 9.41 0.70 -9.58
N ARG A 99 10.33 -0.23 -9.42
CA ARG A 99 10.03 -1.61 -9.03
C ARG A 99 10.99 -1.99 -7.93
N GLN A 100 10.46 -2.35 -6.76
CA GLN A 100 11.31 -2.72 -5.63
C GLN A 100 10.64 -3.78 -4.75
N PRO A 101 11.43 -4.53 -3.98
CA PRO A 101 10.89 -5.44 -2.97
C PRO A 101 10.07 -4.70 -1.93
N PHE A 102 9.03 -5.36 -1.44
CA PHE A 102 8.15 -4.81 -0.43
C PHE A 102 7.69 -5.92 0.49
N ALA A 103 7.58 -5.62 1.76
CA ALA A 103 7.02 -6.56 2.73
C ALA A 103 6.11 -5.81 3.69
N GLN A 104 5.16 -6.54 4.29
CA GLN A 104 4.37 -5.93 5.35
C GLN A 104 3.91 -7.01 6.33
N ILE A 105 3.70 -6.56 7.56
CA ILE A 105 3.14 -7.39 8.62
C ILE A 105 1.71 -6.93 8.83
N LEU A 106 0.76 -7.85 8.67
CA LEU A 106 -0.67 -7.57 8.80
C LEU A 106 -1.22 -8.35 9.97
N ARG A 107 -1.91 -7.66 10.87
CA ARG A 107 -2.62 -8.29 11.98
C ARG A 107 -4.12 -8.19 11.74
N PHE A 108 -4.82 -9.31 11.96
CA PHE A 108 -6.26 -9.42 11.76
C PHE A 108 -6.95 -9.76 13.07
N HIS A 109 -8.15 -9.23 13.23
CA HIS A 109 -9.04 -9.54 14.34
C HIS A 109 -10.42 -9.83 13.76
N ASP A 110 -10.95 -11.02 14.03
CA ASP A 110 -12.23 -11.48 13.47
C ASP A 110 -12.29 -11.36 11.95
N GLY A 111 -11.17 -11.65 11.28
CA GLY A 111 -11.09 -11.60 9.82
C GLY A 111 -10.92 -10.22 9.23
N LEU A 112 -10.84 -9.17 10.07
CA LEU A 112 -10.67 -7.79 9.60
C LEU A 112 -9.28 -7.29 9.94
N LEU A 113 -8.68 -6.53 9.03
CA LEU A 113 -7.37 -5.94 9.27
C LEU A 113 -7.45 -4.91 10.39
N ILE A 114 -6.65 -5.10 11.44
CA ILE A 114 -6.61 -4.17 12.57
C ILE A 114 -5.30 -3.41 12.66
N GLU A 115 -4.22 -3.95 12.09
CA GLU A 115 -2.94 -3.24 12.06
C GLU A 115 -2.13 -3.68 10.85
N GLY A 116 -1.53 -2.72 10.16
CA GLY A 116 -0.62 -2.97 9.06
C GLY A 116 0.66 -2.19 9.22
N THR A 117 1.79 -2.86 8.99
CA THR A 117 3.11 -2.23 9.06
C THR A 117 3.86 -2.56 7.77
N PRO A 118 3.86 -1.63 6.81
CA PRO A 118 4.60 -1.82 5.56
C PRO A 118 6.08 -1.52 5.72
N PHE A 119 6.90 -2.27 4.98
CA PHE A 119 8.35 -2.09 4.90
C PHE A 119 8.73 -1.99 3.43
N TYR A 120 9.06 -0.79 3.00
CA TYR A 120 9.57 -0.54 1.66
C TYR A 120 11.07 -0.82 1.66
N PHE A 121 11.55 -1.41 0.58
CA PHE A 121 12.99 -1.73 0.49
C PHE A 121 13.84 -0.47 0.49
N ASP A 122 13.41 0.56 -0.27
CA ASP A 122 14.21 1.79 -0.42
C ASP A 122 13.30 3.00 -0.58
N THR A 123 13.04 3.69 0.52
CA THR A 123 12.22 4.90 0.50
C THR A 123 12.93 6.06 -0.21
N ALA A 124 14.26 6.08 -0.22
CA ALA A 124 15.01 7.12 -0.92
C ALA A 124 14.77 7.05 -2.43
N GLN A 125 14.70 5.85 -2.99
CA GLN A 125 14.38 5.67 -4.40
C GLN A 125 12.99 6.22 -4.72
N ILE A 126 12.03 5.99 -3.83
CA ILE A 126 10.66 6.49 -4.00
C ILE A 126 10.67 8.03 -3.97
N GLU A 127 11.32 8.62 -2.97
CA GLU A 127 11.39 10.08 -2.85
C GLU A 127 12.03 10.71 -4.09
N ASN A 128 13.11 10.12 -4.58
CA ASN A 128 13.78 10.62 -5.79
C ASN A 128 12.87 10.54 -7.01
N ALA A 129 12.11 9.46 -7.14
CA ALA A 129 11.19 9.29 -8.25
C ALA A 129 10.04 10.30 -8.23
N LEU A 130 9.68 10.80 -7.06
CA LEU A 130 8.60 11.79 -6.92
C LEU A 130 9.06 13.21 -7.24
N THR A 131 10.35 13.47 -7.23
CA THR A 131 10.88 14.82 -7.38
C THR A 131 11.78 15.03 -8.58
N ASP A 132 12.30 13.96 -9.19
CA ASP A 132 13.32 14.08 -10.24
C ASP A 132 13.10 13.05 -11.34
N SER A 133 12.60 13.52 -12.49
CA SER A 133 12.35 12.65 -13.65
C SER A 133 13.65 12.06 -14.23
N SER A 134 14.83 12.65 -13.93
CA SER A 134 16.10 12.11 -14.40
C SER A 134 16.51 10.83 -13.69
N SER A 135 15.86 10.48 -12.59
CA SER A 135 16.13 9.25 -11.84
C SER A 135 15.46 8.00 -12.43
N ALA A 136 14.85 8.12 -13.62
CA ALA A 136 14.17 7.01 -14.28
C ALA A 136 15.07 5.77 -14.44
N GLY A 137 16.38 5.98 -14.65
CA GLY A 137 17.32 4.89 -14.83
C GLY A 137 17.57 4.04 -13.57
N THR A 138 17.26 4.56 -12.39
CA THR A 138 17.55 3.86 -11.13
C THR A 138 16.63 2.67 -10.91
N SER A 139 15.43 2.68 -11.44
CA SER A 139 14.49 1.58 -11.28
C SER A 139 15.01 0.28 -11.88
N ALA A 140 15.90 0.37 -12.87
CA ALA A 140 16.49 -0.79 -13.50
C ALA A 140 17.38 -1.61 -12.55
N ALA A 141 17.85 -1.03 -11.45
CA ALA A 141 18.71 -1.70 -10.48
C ALA A 141 18.07 -2.95 -9.87
N PHE A 142 16.75 -3.02 -9.85
CA PHE A 142 16.01 -4.15 -9.28
C PHE A 142 15.39 -5.06 -10.32
N SER A 143 15.71 -4.88 -11.58
CA SER A 143 15.25 -5.78 -12.63
C SER A 143 16.12 -7.03 -12.59
N ARG A 144 15.53 -8.14 -12.26
CA ARG A 144 16.26 -9.40 -12.12
C ARG A 144 15.57 -10.49 -12.88
#